data_c61cc8e312a96151131e2df3a18f0888
#
_entry.id   c61cc8e312a96151131e2df3a18f0888
#
_cell.length_a   1.000
_cell.length_b   1.000
_cell.length_c   1.000
_cell.angle_alpha   90.00
_cell.angle_beta   90.00
_cell.angle_gamma   90.00
#
_symmetry.space_group_name_H-M   'P 1'
#
loop_
_entity.id
_entity.type
_entity.pdbx_description
1 polymer ?
#
loop_
_entity_poly.entity_id
_entity_poly.type
_entity_poly.pdbx_seq_one_letter_code
_entity_poly.pdbx_strand_id
1 'polypeptide(L)'
;MPFLSSMDYRKGPHTKYLIEYHFVWVTKYRYHVLKGDVALRLRELVRQSCEMMEIHILRGVVSKDHVHMLVSAPPQWSPSEIMRRLKGRSARKLFEEFPRLKKRYWGRHLWARGYFCVTSGSLTQEMVAQYLEHHFERRSDDQFDVEP
;
A
#
# COMPACT_ATOMS: atom_id res chain seq x y z
N MET A 1 -7.31 17.28 -14.00
CA MET A 1 -6.90 15.98 -13.49
C MET A 1 -6.44 16.14 -12.08
N PRO A 2 -7.04 15.46 -11.16
CA PRO A 2 -6.63 15.55 -9.77
C PRO A 2 -5.34 14.78 -9.47
N PHE A 3 -4.89 13.94 -10.37
CA PHE A 3 -3.66 13.17 -10.19
C PHE A 3 -2.98 13.01 -11.53
N LEU A 4 -1.73 12.51 -11.50
CA LEU A 4 -0.96 12.31 -12.71
C LEU A 4 -1.65 11.36 -13.66
N SER A 5 -1.64 11.73 -14.93
CA SER A 5 -2.06 10.84 -15.99
C SER A 5 -0.96 9.82 -16.26
N SER A 6 -1.34 8.63 -16.75
CA SER A 6 -0.36 7.66 -17.18
C SER A 6 0.45 8.14 -18.38
N MET A 7 0.07 9.30 -18.97
CA MET A 7 0.82 9.92 -20.05
C MET A 7 1.88 10.89 -19.55
N ASP A 8 1.89 11.21 -18.26
CA ASP A 8 2.81 12.19 -17.70
C ASP A 8 4.11 11.53 -17.29
N TYR A 9 5.20 11.93 -17.95
CA TYR A 9 6.53 11.44 -17.62
C TYR A 9 7.11 12.18 -16.44
N ARG A 10 7.95 11.48 -15.67
CA ARG A 10 8.79 12.07 -14.63
C ARG A 10 10.21 12.15 -15.14
N LYS A 11 11.00 13.03 -14.53
CA LYS A 11 12.38 13.24 -14.94
C LYS A 11 13.34 13.03 -13.80
N GLY A 12 14.39 12.26 -14.04
CA GLY A 12 15.57 12.21 -13.18
C GLY A 12 16.69 13.03 -13.81
N PRO A 13 17.89 13.00 -13.21
CA PRO A 13 19.03 13.79 -13.71
C PRO A 13 19.38 13.46 -15.16
N HIS A 14 19.28 12.22 -15.56
CA HIS A 14 19.63 11.78 -16.91
C HIS A 14 18.55 10.88 -17.52
N THR A 15 17.35 10.89 -16.95
CA THR A 15 16.34 9.89 -17.30
C THR A 15 14.96 10.50 -17.31
N LYS A 16 14.16 10.07 -18.27
CA LYS A 16 12.72 10.30 -18.26
C LYS A 16 12.07 8.94 -18.04
N TYR A 17 11.01 8.90 -17.23
CA TYR A 17 10.39 7.62 -16.90
C TYR A 17 8.91 7.79 -16.59
N LEU A 18 8.19 6.70 -16.75
CA LEU A 18 6.80 6.59 -16.36
C LEU A 18 6.61 5.17 -15.86
N ILE A 19 6.77 5.00 -14.55
CA ILE A 19 6.72 3.71 -13.91
C ILE A 19 5.62 3.75 -12.87
N GLU A 20 4.57 2.97 -13.08
CA GLU A 20 3.44 2.94 -12.18
C GLU A 20 3.16 1.51 -11.76
N TYR A 21 2.82 1.35 -10.47
CA TYR A 21 2.50 0.06 -9.90
C TYR A 21 1.19 0.15 -9.13
N HIS A 22 0.40 -0.91 -9.24
CA HIS A 22 -0.67 -1.18 -8.29
C HIS A 22 -0.13 -2.15 -7.26
N PHE A 23 -0.28 -1.81 -6.00
CA PHE A 23 0.11 -2.69 -4.89
C PHE A 23 -1.11 -3.01 -4.04
N VAL A 24 -1.20 -4.28 -3.64
CA VAL A 24 -2.17 -4.69 -2.62
C VAL A 24 -1.46 -5.57 -1.62
N TRP A 25 -1.64 -5.31 -0.34
CA TRP A 25 -1.11 -6.19 0.69
C TRP A 25 -2.09 -6.26 1.86
N VAL A 26 -2.07 -7.38 2.55
CA VAL A 26 -3.10 -7.71 3.53
C VAL A 26 -2.50 -7.94 4.92
N THR A 27 -3.34 -7.75 5.93
CA THR A 27 -2.96 -8.06 7.31
C THR A 27 -2.80 -9.56 7.48
N LYS A 28 -1.93 -9.94 8.42
CA LYS A 28 -1.79 -11.35 8.79
C LYS A 28 -3.13 -11.87 9.30
N TYR A 29 -3.52 -13.03 8.81
CA TYR A 29 -4.79 -13.69 9.12
C TYR A 29 -6.02 -12.90 8.67
N ARG A 30 -5.84 -11.85 7.85
CA ARG A 30 -6.93 -10.96 7.42
C ARG A 30 -7.71 -10.38 8.60
N TYR A 31 -7.03 -10.18 9.74
CA TYR A 31 -7.67 -9.51 10.88
C TYR A 31 -8.07 -8.10 10.51
N HIS A 32 -9.26 -7.69 10.92
CA HIS A 32 -9.82 -6.37 10.64
C HIS A 32 -9.29 -5.36 11.65
N VAL A 33 -8.00 -5.11 11.60
CA VAL A 33 -7.33 -4.24 12.58
C VAL A 33 -7.05 -2.84 12.06
N LEU A 34 -7.17 -2.61 10.76
CA LEU A 34 -6.90 -1.30 10.17
C LEU A 34 -8.15 -0.43 10.25
N LYS A 35 -8.45 0.01 11.47
CA LYS A 35 -9.64 0.82 11.76
C LYS A 35 -9.26 1.99 12.64
N GLY A 36 -10.05 3.05 12.56
CA GLY A 36 -9.90 4.22 13.43
C GLY A 36 -8.49 4.78 13.39
N ASP A 37 -7.92 5.02 14.56
CA ASP A 37 -6.60 5.64 14.68
C ASP A 37 -5.49 4.81 14.03
N VAL A 38 -5.60 3.50 14.09
CA VAL A 38 -4.62 2.61 13.45
C VAL A 38 -4.59 2.87 11.94
N ALA A 39 -5.76 2.91 11.33
CA ALA A 39 -5.86 3.14 9.89
C ALA A 39 -5.36 4.52 9.49
N LEU A 40 -5.71 5.54 10.26
CA LEU A 40 -5.24 6.91 9.97
C LEU A 40 -3.73 7.00 10.11
N ARG A 41 -3.16 6.37 11.13
CA ARG A 41 -1.73 6.38 11.33
C ARG A 41 -1.01 5.59 10.24
N LEU A 42 -1.58 4.47 9.84
CA LEU A 42 -1.02 3.69 8.74
C LEU A 42 -0.95 4.52 7.46
N ARG A 43 -2.02 5.22 7.14
CA ARG A 43 -2.05 6.09 5.97
C ARG A 43 -0.92 7.10 6.02
N GLU A 44 -0.70 7.70 7.18
CA GLU A 44 0.37 8.69 7.37
C GLU A 44 1.74 8.06 7.21
N LEU A 45 1.95 6.89 7.79
CA LEU A 45 3.24 6.20 7.71
C LEU A 45 3.56 5.81 6.26
N VAL A 46 2.57 5.34 5.52
CA VAL A 46 2.74 5.00 4.12
C VAL A 46 3.10 6.24 3.30
N ARG A 47 2.41 7.35 3.55
CA ARG A 47 2.72 8.61 2.87
C ARG A 47 4.14 9.07 3.13
N GLN A 48 4.57 9.01 4.39
CA GLN A 48 5.92 9.41 4.75
C GLN A 48 6.97 8.56 4.07
N SER A 49 6.77 7.25 4.05
CA SER A 49 7.71 6.33 3.40
C SER A 49 7.77 6.58 1.89
N CYS A 50 6.63 6.78 1.27
CA CYS A 50 6.59 7.07 -0.16
C CYS A 50 7.29 8.40 -0.47
N GLU A 51 7.07 9.40 0.36
CA GLU A 51 7.71 10.69 0.19
C GLU A 51 9.23 10.56 0.25
N MET A 52 9.74 9.80 1.21
CA MET A 52 11.19 9.58 1.33
C MET A 52 11.77 8.84 0.13
N MET A 53 11.00 8.02 -0.54
CA MET A 53 11.43 7.31 -1.74
C MET A 53 11.09 8.06 -3.02
N GLU A 54 10.55 9.28 -2.91
CA GLU A 54 10.08 10.06 -4.06
C GLU A 54 9.03 9.33 -4.88
N ILE A 55 8.21 8.58 -4.19
CA ILE A 55 7.09 7.86 -4.80
C ILE A 55 5.84 8.72 -4.64
N HIS A 56 5.13 8.93 -5.76
CA HIS A 56 3.88 9.67 -5.75
C HIS A 56 2.73 8.70 -5.61
N ILE A 57 1.89 8.91 -4.61
CA ILE A 57 0.67 8.12 -4.45
C ILE A 57 -0.41 8.77 -5.30
N LEU A 58 -0.83 8.08 -6.34
CA LEU A 58 -1.83 8.59 -7.26
C LEU A 58 -3.23 8.32 -6.72
N ARG A 59 -3.44 7.14 -6.17
CA ARG A 59 -4.68 6.75 -5.51
C ARG A 59 -4.37 5.68 -4.48
N GLY A 60 -5.24 5.53 -3.50
CA GLY A 60 -5.08 4.46 -2.54
C GLY A 60 -6.23 4.44 -1.56
N VAL A 61 -6.37 3.32 -0.89
CA VAL A 61 -7.35 3.13 0.15
C VAL A 61 -6.81 2.19 1.21
N VAL A 62 -7.09 2.52 2.46
CA VAL A 62 -6.84 1.63 3.59
C VAL A 62 -8.18 1.02 3.98
N SER A 63 -8.31 -0.27 3.73
CA SER A 63 -9.47 -1.04 4.15
C SER A 63 -9.15 -1.73 5.46
N LYS A 64 -10.13 -2.38 6.06
CA LYS A 64 -9.97 -2.94 7.41
C LYS A 64 -8.86 -3.98 7.50
N ASP A 65 -8.57 -4.67 6.42
CA ASP A 65 -7.63 -5.79 6.40
C ASP A 65 -6.64 -5.74 5.24
N HIS A 66 -6.60 -4.64 4.50
CA HIS A 66 -5.66 -4.52 3.38
C HIS A 66 -5.47 -3.06 2.98
N VAL A 67 -4.44 -2.85 2.19
CA VAL A 67 -4.16 -1.56 1.55
C VAL A 67 -4.06 -1.80 0.05
N HIS A 68 -4.63 -0.89 -0.71
CA HIS A 68 -4.52 -0.90 -2.16
C HIS A 68 -4.06 0.49 -2.61
N MET A 69 -2.99 0.56 -3.39
CA MET A 69 -2.47 1.83 -3.90
C MET A 69 -2.04 1.72 -5.34
N LEU A 70 -2.21 2.84 -6.05
CA LEU A 70 -1.58 3.08 -7.33
C LEU A 70 -0.52 4.15 -7.11
N VAL A 71 0.72 3.87 -7.48
CA VAL A 71 1.83 4.79 -7.26
C VAL A 71 2.64 4.99 -8.53
N SER A 72 3.30 6.14 -8.61
CA SER A 72 4.32 6.44 -9.62
C SER A 72 5.66 6.43 -8.91
N ALA A 73 6.57 5.57 -9.34
CA ALA A 73 7.84 5.33 -8.66
C ALA A 73 9.04 5.68 -9.54
N PRO A 74 10.12 6.19 -8.94
CA PRO A 74 11.36 6.39 -9.69
C PRO A 74 12.05 5.05 -9.97
N PRO A 75 12.91 4.99 -10.98
CA PRO A 75 13.44 3.71 -11.46
C PRO A 75 14.39 2.99 -10.50
N GLN A 76 14.92 3.69 -9.50
CA GLN A 76 15.86 3.04 -8.58
C GLN A 76 15.20 2.09 -7.60
N TRP A 77 13.88 2.09 -7.47
CA TRP A 77 13.19 1.24 -6.51
C TRP A 77 12.48 0.09 -7.19
N SER A 78 12.83 -1.13 -6.81
CA SER A 78 12.06 -2.29 -7.26
C SER A 78 10.79 -2.43 -6.43
N PRO A 79 9.78 -3.13 -6.94
CA PRO A 79 8.58 -3.39 -6.15
C PRO A 79 8.88 -4.04 -4.80
N SER A 80 9.81 -5.01 -4.76
CA SER A 80 10.13 -5.68 -3.51
C SER A 80 10.79 -4.74 -2.50
N GLU A 81 11.65 -3.84 -2.97
CA GLU A 81 12.26 -2.83 -2.10
C GLU A 81 11.21 -1.89 -1.52
N ILE A 82 10.31 -1.43 -2.38
CA ILE A 82 9.22 -0.54 -1.95
C ILE A 82 8.40 -1.23 -0.86
N MET A 83 7.98 -2.46 -1.13
CA MET A 83 7.11 -3.17 -0.20
C MET A 83 7.83 -3.53 1.11
N ARG A 84 9.11 -3.87 1.02
CA ARG A 84 9.88 -4.15 2.23
C ARG A 84 9.89 -2.93 3.15
N ARG A 85 10.09 -1.74 2.59
CA ARG A 85 10.13 -0.51 3.36
C ARG A 85 8.77 -0.14 3.91
N LEU A 86 7.73 -0.22 3.09
CA LEU A 86 6.38 0.13 3.52
C LEU A 86 5.90 -0.80 4.62
N LYS A 87 6.06 -2.10 4.42
CA LYS A 87 5.60 -3.09 5.39
C LYS A 87 6.42 -3.05 6.67
N GLY A 88 7.74 -2.95 6.53
CA GLY A 88 8.63 -2.97 7.69
C GLY A 88 8.41 -1.79 8.62
N ARG A 89 8.42 -0.58 8.05
CA ARG A 89 8.27 0.61 8.87
C ARG A 89 6.88 0.71 9.48
N SER A 90 5.86 0.42 8.68
CA SER A 90 4.49 0.52 9.19
C SER A 90 4.22 -0.49 10.31
N ALA A 91 4.69 -1.72 10.16
CA ALA A 91 4.50 -2.72 11.20
C ALA A 91 5.21 -2.32 12.49
N ARG A 92 6.46 -1.88 12.39
CA ARG A 92 7.23 -1.48 13.56
C ARG A 92 6.57 -0.31 14.28
N LYS A 93 6.23 0.73 13.54
CA LYS A 93 5.66 1.94 14.15
C LYS A 93 4.27 1.68 14.73
N LEU A 94 3.44 0.94 14.03
CA LEU A 94 2.12 0.65 14.53
C LEU A 94 2.18 -0.20 15.79
N PHE A 95 3.09 -1.17 15.86
CA PHE A 95 3.24 -1.97 17.07
C PHE A 95 3.76 -1.14 18.25
N GLU A 96 4.64 -0.16 17.97
CA GLU A 96 5.13 0.75 19.02
C GLU A 96 4.00 1.64 19.56
N GLU A 97 3.18 2.14 18.67
CA GLU A 97 2.19 3.16 19.03
C GLU A 97 0.87 2.57 19.48
N PHE A 98 0.58 1.32 19.13
CA PHE A 98 -0.68 0.67 19.46
C PHE A 98 -0.43 -0.67 20.14
N PRO A 99 -0.24 -0.66 21.47
CA PRO A 99 0.06 -1.91 22.20
C PRO A 99 -0.98 -3.00 22.02
N ARG A 100 -2.25 -2.64 21.86
CA ARG A 100 -3.29 -3.63 21.61
C ARG A 100 -3.07 -4.36 20.29
N LEU A 101 -2.64 -3.63 19.28
CA LEU A 101 -2.36 -4.21 17.98
C LEU A 101 -1.19 -5.18 18.08
N LYS A 102 -0.13 -4.78 18.74
CA LYS A 102 1.02 -5.65 18.98
C LYS A 102 0.61 -6.92 19.70
N LYS A 103 -0.23 -6.80 20.71
CA LYS A 103 -0.71 -7.93 21.50
C LYS A 103 -1.53 -8.89 20.66
N ARG A 104 -2.37 -8.36 19.78
CA ARG A 104 -3.21 -9.16 18.89
C ARG A 104 -2.38 -10.12 18.05
N TYR A 105 -1.17 -9.73 17.67
CA TYR A 105 -0.28 -10.51 16.84
C TYR A 105 0.87 -11.16 17.61
N TRP A 106 0.79 -11.16 18.93
CA TRP A 106 1.86 -11.71 19.77
C TRP A 106 3.20 -11.03 19.52
N GLY A 107 3.18 -9.78 19.08
CA GLY A 107 4.38 -9.01 18.77
C GLY A 107 5.14 -9.47 17.54
N ARG A 108 4.57 -10.32 16.71
CA ARG A 108 5.29 -10.92 15.60
C ARG A 108 5.10 -10.16 14.30
N HIS A 109 4.08 -10.50 13.51
CA HIS A 109 3.92 -9.95 12.16
C HIS A 109 2.54 -9.35 11.97
N LEU A 110 2.53 -8.07 11.57
CA LEU A 110 1.28 -7.38 11.25
C LEU A 110 0.78 -7.82 9.87
N TRP A 111 1.69 -7.94 8.91
CA TRP A 111 1.33 -8.17 7.51
C TRP A 111 1.50 -9.64 7.14
N ALA A 112 0.60 -10.12 6.28
CA ALA A 112 0.80 -11.42 5.65
C ALA A 112 2.01 -11.35 4.73
N ARG A 113 2.60 -12.49 4.41
CA ARG A 113 3.71 -12.55 3.48
C ARG A 113 3.25 -12.15 2.09
N GLY A 114 4.19 -11.57 1.35
CA GLY A 114 3.94 -11.25 -0.04
C GLY A 114 3.10 -10.02 -0.25
N TYR A 115 2.78 -9.79 -1.49
CA TYR A 115 1.99 -8.66 -1.92
C TYR A 115 1.56 -8.91 -3.36
N PHE A 116 0.54 -8.20 -3.79
CA PHE A 116 0.13 -8.19 -5.19
C PHE A 116 0.71 -6.95 -5.84
N CYS A 117 1.30 -7.11 -7.01
CA CYS A 117 1.88 -5.98 -7.75
C CYS A 117 1.68 -6.19 -9.24
N VAL A 118 1.11 -5.19 -9.89
CA VAL A 118 1.07 -5.16 -11.36
C VAL A 118 1.43 -3.76 -11.82
N THR A 119 1.96 -3.67 -13.03
CA THR A 119 2.19 -2.39 -13.67
C THR A 119 0.84 -1.82 -14.09
N SER A 120 0.78 -0.50 -14.22
CA SER A 120 -0.46 0.16 -14.61
C SER A 120 -0.83 -0.17 -16.06
N GLY A 121 -2.02 0.21 -16.42
CA GLY A 121 -2.50 0.13 -17.78
C GLY A 121 -3.57 -0.92 -17.99
N SER A 122 -3.32 -2.16 -17.59
CA SER A 122 -4.28 -3.23 -17.80
C SER A 122 -4.92 -3.75 -16.53
N LEU A 123 -4.64 -3.11 -15.41
CA LEU A 123 -5.24 -3.54 -14.15
C LEU A 123 -6.72 -3.26 -14.16
N THR A 124 -7.50 -4.21 -13.72
CA THR A 124 -8.93 -4.06 -13.55
C THR A 124 -9.27 -4.30 -12.10
N GLN A 125 -10.44 -3.82 -11.71
CA GLN A 125 -11.02 -4.13 -10.41
C GLN A 125 -11.09 -5.65 -10.20
N GLU A 126 -11.34 -6.38 -11.29
CA GLU A 126 -11.42 -7.83 -11.24
C GLU A 126 -10.12 -8.48 -10.77
N MET A 127 -8.99 -8.00 -11.28
CA MET A 127 -7.70 -8.57 -10.87
C MET A 127 -7.43 -8.36 -9.40
N VAL A 128 -7.74 -7.17 -8.89
CA VAL A 128 -7.61 -6.88 -7.46
C VAL A 128 -8.55 -7.76 -6.65
N ALA A 129 -9.78 -7.89 -7.12
CA ALA A 129 -10.79 -8.72 -6.46
C ALA A 129 -10.33 -10.17 -6.38
N GLN A 130 -9.77 -10.71 -7.47
CA GLN A 130 -9.26 -12.07 -7.49
C GLN A 130 -8.15 -12.28 -6.46
N TYR A 131 -7.23 -11.33 -6.36
CA TYR A 131 -6.19 -11.42 -5.37
C TYR A 131 -6.78 -11.44 -3.96
N LEU A 132 -7.73 -10.55 -3.69
CA LEU A 132 -8.34 -10.45 -2.37
C LEU A 132 -9.16 -11.69 -2.03
N GLU A 133 -9.78 -12.32 -3.02
CA GLU A 133 -10.53 -13.56 -2.79
C GLU A 133 -9.64 -14.69 -2.29
N HIS A 134 -8.41 -14.74 -2.77
CA HIS A 134 -7.44 -15.72 -2.26
C HIS A 134 -7.11 -15.50 -0.80
N HIS A 135 -7.50 -14.34 -0.25
CA HIS A 135 -7.28 -13.96 1.12
C HIS A 135 -8.62 -13.78 1.85
N PHE A 136 -9.67 -14.44 1.36
CA PHE A 136 -11.01 -14.58 1.96
C PHE A 136 -11.99 -13.52 1.52
N GLU A 137 -11.90 -12.29 2.02
CA GLU A 137 -12.90 -11.29 1.73
C GLU A 137 -12.44 -10.35 0.65
N ARG A 138 -13.40 -9.88 -0.13
CA ARG A 138 -13.15 -8.89 -1.15
C ARG A 138 -13.52 -7.51 -0.67
N ARG A 139 -12.73 -6.56 -1.11
CA ARG A 139 -13.03 -5.15 -0.98
C ARG A 139 -12.75 -4.50 -2.31
N SER A 140 -13.50 -3.50 -2.66
CA SER A 140 -13.21 -2.73 -3.86
C SER A 140 -13.25 -1.27 -3.51
N ASP A 141 -12.12 -0.62 -3.66
CA ASP A 141 -11.97 0.78 -3.35
C ASP A 141 -11.02 1.41 -4.34
N ASP A 142 -11.15 2.69 -4.52
CA ASP A 142 -10.42 3.37 -5.58
C ASP A 142 -9.87 4.74 -5.20
N GLN A 143 -9.76 5.03 -3.90
CA GLN A 143 -9.16 6.27 -3.42
C GLN A 143 -8.25 5.97 -2.25
N PHE A 144 -7.37 6.90 -1.89
CA PHE A 144 -6.53 6.67 -0.71
C PHE A 144 -7.22 7.21 0.52
N ASP A 145 -8.25 6.52 0.89
CA ASP A 145 -9.05 6.83 2.04
C ASP A 145 -8.95 5.73 3.08
N VAL A 146 -9.51 5.99 4.22
CA VAL A 146 -9.68 5.01 5.27
C VAL A 146 -11.15 4.67 5.32
N GLU A 147 -11.48 3.38 5.22
CA GLU A 147 -12.86 2.95 5.33
C GLU A 147 -13.35 3.10 6.78
N PRO A 148 -14.60 3.52 6.96
CA PRO A 148 -15.17 3.68 8.28
C PRO A 148 -15.29 2.39 9.07
#